data_b18e69cd9ad40f8c874bf1646938fa52
#
_entry.id   b18e69cd9ad40f8c874bf1646938fa52
#
_cell.length_a   1.000
_cell.length_b   1.000
_cell.length_c   1.000
_cell.angle_alpha   90.00
_cell.angle_beta   90.00
_cell.angle_gamma   90.00
#
_symmetry.space_group_name_H-M   'P 1'
#
loop_
_entity.id
_entity.type
_entity.pdbx_description
1 polymer ?
#
loop_
_entity_poly.entity_id
_entity_poly.type
_entity_poly.pdbx_seq_one_letter_code
_entity_poly.pdbx_strand_id
1 'polypeptide(L)'
;MFSKLTRAQSVAVLCRGVHASLSSATSVATKKTIQGPPSSEYIFEREAKYGAHNYHPLPVALEKGKGVYVWDVEGRKYFDFLSAYSAVNQGHCHPKIVNALKAQSEKLTLTSRAFYNDVLGEYEEFVTKMFNYNKVLPMNTGVEAGETACKLARKWAYTVKGIPKYKAKIVFAAGNFWGRTMSAISSSTDPSSYDGFGPFMPGFELIPYNDLPALERALQDPNVAAFMVEPIQGEAGVVVPDKGYLTGVRDLCTKHNVLFIADEIQTGLARTGKMLAVDHENVRPDLILLGKALSGGLYPVSAVLCDDEVMLTIKPGEHGSTYGGNPLACRIAIAALEVIEDEDLAKNAEIMGNILRNELMKTPSDIVTCVRGKGLLNAIVIRETKDCDAWKVCLRLRDNGLLAKPTHGDIIRLAPPLVIKEDEIRECIEIIHKTILSF
;
A
#
# COMPACT_ATOMS: atom_id res chain seq x y z
N MET A 1 55.41 33.25 -19.25
CA MET A 1 56.28 34.28 -18.63
C MET A 1 55.99 34.30 -17.15
N PHE A 2 56.97 33.84 -16.36
CA PHE A 2 57.30 34.15 -14.95
C PHE A 2 56.17 34.02 -13.88
N SER A 3 56.38 33.47 -12.72
CA SER A 3 57.39 32.65 -12.03
C SER A 3 56.96 32.52 -10.57
N LYS A 4 57.17 31.33 -10.04
CA LYS A 4 57.41 30.94 -8.64
C LYS A 4 57.51 32.06 -7.58
N LEU A 5 56.97 31.83 -6.37
CA LEU A 5 57.79 31.76 -5.15
C LEU A 5 56.97 31.23 -3.95
N THR A 6 57.58 30.26 -3.33
CA THR A 6 57.33 29.62 -2.02
C THR A 6 57.56 30.56 -0.85
N ARG A 7 56.80 30.34 0.26
CA ARG A 7 57.39 30.37 1.63
C ARG A 7 56.47 29.71 2.65
N ALA A 8 56.96 28.65 3.22
CA ALA A 8 56.48 28.10 4.46
C ALA A 8 56.82 28.99 5.64
N GLN A 9 55.91 29.17 6.58
CA GLN A 9 56.25 29.58 7.93
C GLN A 9 55.50 28.69 8.93
N SER A 10 56.34 27.90 9.62
CA SER A 10 55.98 27.14 10.81
C SER A 10 55.71 28.08 11.97
N VAL A 11 54.56 27.95 12.63
CA VAL A 11 54.34 28.50 13.96
C VAL A 11 54.11 27.35 14.92
N ALA A 12 55.12 27.07 15.71
CA ALA A 12 55.03 26.21 16.90
C ALA A 12 54.32 26.98 17.99
N VAL A 13 53.19 26.47 18.50
CA VAL A 13 52.56 26.97 19.71
C VAL A 13 52.72 25.93 20.80
N LEU A 14 53.35 26.33 21.88
CA LEU A 14 53.57 25.55 23.11
C LEU A 14 52.26 25.03 23.70
N CYS A 15 52.18 23.73 23.87
CA CYS A 15 51.24 23.09 24.79
C CYS A 15 51.71 23.25 26.24
N ARG A 16 51.06 24.09 27.02
CA ARG A 16 51.10 23.99 28.48
C ARG A 16 49.95 23.13 28.92
N GLY A 17 50.27 22.00 29.59
CA GLY A 17 49.33 21.07 30.16
C GLY A 17 48.51 21.69 31.28
N VAL A 18 47.23 21.48 31.22
CA VAL A 18 46.31 21.57 32.36
C VAL A 18 45.72 20.16 32.52
N HIS A 19 46.23 19.44 33.50
CA HIS A 19 45.59 18.22 33.97
C HIS A 19 44.29 18.61 34.71
N ALA A 20 43.17 18.52 34.00
CA ALA A 20 41.87 18.46 34.65
C ALA A 20 41.49 16.97 34.78
N SER A 21 41.44 16.50 35.97
CA SER A 21 40.91 15.16 36.31
C SER A 21 39.43 15.13 35.99
N LEU A 22 39.06 14.55 34.84
CA LEU A 22 37.70 14.15 34.57
C LEU A 22 37.40 12.87 35.34
N SER A 23 36.72 13.02 36.49
CA SER A 23 36.03 11.88 37.11
C SER A 23 34.89 11.48 36.19
N SER A 24 35.10 10.39 35.50
CA SER A 24 34.05 9.75 34.69
C SER A 24 33.02 9.12 35.65
N ALA A 25 32.00 9.90 36.00
CA ALA A 25 30.77 9.30 36.52
C ALA A 25 30.02 8.70 35.33
N THR A 26 30.42 7.48 34.95
CA THR A 26 29.58 6.60 34.13
C THR A 26 28.37 6.22 35.01
N SER A 27 27.28 7.02 34.85
CA SER A 27 25.98 6.54 35.31
C SER A 27 25.62 5.33 34.42
N VAL A 28 25.91 4.15 34.91
CA VAL A 28 25.33 2.92 34.40
C VAL A 28 23.82 3.08 34.64
N ALA A 29 23.11 3.51 33.60
CA ALA A 29 21.65 3.42 33.58
C ALA A 29 21.34 1.94 33.82
N THR A 30 20.97 1.60 35.02
CA THR A 30 20.45 0.28 35.38
C THR A 30 19.25 0.06 34.44
N LYS A 31 19.43 -0.80 33.44
CA LYS A 31 18.32 -1.36 32.67
C LYS A 31 17.39 -1.98 33.71
N LYS A 32 16.29 -1.30 34.05
CA LYS A 32 15.19 -1.93 34.75
C LYS A 32 14.75 -3.08 33.82
N THR A 33 15.12 -4.29 34.18
CA THR A 33 14.57 -5.51 33.57
C THR A 33 13.09 -5.48 33.88
N ILE A 34 12.27 -5.18 32.88
CA ILE A 34 10.82 -5.29 33.00
C ILE A 34 10.53 -6.75 33.24
N GLN A 35 10.14 -7.10 34.46
CA GLN A 35 9.70 -8.47 34.82
C GLN A 35 8.28 -8.64 34.29
N GLY A 36 8.12 -9.41 33.21
CA GLY A 36 6.86 -9.74 32.59
C GLY A 36 6.66 -9.07 31.21
N PRO A 37 5.70 -9.52 30.41
CA PRO A 37 5.33 -8.86 29.15
C PRO A 37 4.84 -7.44 29.43
N PRO A 38 5.15 -6.45 28.56
CA PRO A 38 4.67 -5.09 28.73
C PRO A 38 3.13 -5.05 28.58
N SER A 39 2.43 -4.32 29.46
CA SER A 39 0.99 -4.07 29.30
C SER A 39 0.70 -3.14 28.12
N SER A 40 -0.53 -3.17 27.60
CA SER A 40 -0.99 -2.24 26.56
C SER A 40 -0.74 -0.78 26.96
N GLU A 41 -1.05 -0.37 28.19
CA GLU A 41 -0.84 0.98 28.69
C GLU A 41 0.64 1.38 28.60
N TYR A 42 1.55 0.50 29.03
CA TYR A 42 2.98 0.77 28.94
C TYR A 42 3.44 0.96 27.48
N ILE A 43 2.89 0.16 26.56
CA ILE A 43 3.20 0.28 25.12
C ILE A 43 2.68 1.61 24.58
N PHE A 44 1.45 1.99 24.91
CA PHE A 44 0.85 3.27 24.48
C PHE A 44 1.64 4.47 25.02
N GLU A 45 1.99 4.48 26.30
CA GLU A 45 2.80 5.56 26.92
C GLU A 45 4.18 5.67 26.27
N ARG A 46 4.83 4.52 26.00
CA ARG A 46 6.14 4.47 25.36
C ARG A 46 6.09 5.01 23.93
N GLU A 47 5.09 4.61 23.15
CA GLU A 47 4.91 5.11 21.78
C GLU A 47 4.54 6.59 21.77
N ALA A 48 3.64 7.02 22.65
CA ALA A 48 3.30 8.44 22.82
C ALA A 48 4.50 9.31 23.19
N LYS A 49 5.44 8.77 23.98
CA LYS A 49 6.64 9.51 24.40
C LYS A 49 7.70 9.64 23.31
N TYR A 50 7.87 8.65 22.45
CA TYR A 50 9.00 8.57 21.51
C TYR A 50 8.58 8.59 20.03
N GLY A 51 7.31 8.38 19.73
CA GLY A 51 6.76 8.36 18.37
C GLY A 51 6.39 9.76 17.84
N ALA A 52 6.14 9.84 16.53
CA ALA A 52 5.84 11.10 15.84
C ALA A 52 4.37 11.53 15.92
N HIS A 53 3.48 10.76 16.51
CA HIS A 53 2.02 11.01 16.63
C HIS A 53 1.31 11.28 15.29
N ASN A 54 1.80 10.71 14.20
CA ASN A 54 1.26 10.87 12.86
C ASN A 54 0.07 9.93 12.54
N TYR A 55 -0.29 9.06 13.48
CA TYR A 55 -1.46 8.19 13.41
C TYR A 55 -2.32 8.30 14.67
N HIS A 56 -3.60 7.97 14.52
CA HIS A 56 -4.53 7.75 15.63
C HIS A 56 -4.95 6.27 15.64
N PRO A 57 -4.15 5.38 16.28
CA PRO A 57 -4.42 3.95 16.30
C PRO A 57 -5.62 3.60 17.18
N LEU A 58 -6.29 2.48 16.87
CA LEU A 58 -7.20 1.86 17.81
C LEU A 58 -6.42 1.40 19.06
N PRO A 59 -6.92 1.58 20.28
CA PRO A 59 -6.18 1.24 21.50
C PRO A 59 -6.14 -0.28 21.72
N VAL A 60 -5.26 -0.96 20.98
CA VAL A 60 -4.94 -2.39 21.07
C VAL A 60 -3.45 -2.55 20.78
N ALA A 61 -2.68 -3.21 21.66
CA ALA A 61 -1.27 -3.49 21.47
C ALA A 61 -1.08 -4.93 21.02
N LEU A 62 -0.93 -5.14 19.71
CA LEU A 62 -0.80 -6.47 19.11
C LEU A 62 0.62 -7.02 19.25
N GLU A 63 0.76 -8.33 19.60
CA GLU A 63 2.04 -9.01 19.68
C GLU A 63 2.17 -10.23 18.76
N LYS A 64 1.03 -10.81 18.31
CA LYS A 64 1.01 -12.06 17.55
C LYS A 64 -0.04 -12.04 16.47
N GLY A 65 0.28 -12.66 15.32
CA GLY A 65 -0.66 -12.90 14.23
C GLY A 65 -0.53 -14.31 13.67
N LYS A 66 -1.67 -14.93 13.28
CA LYS A 66 -1.71 -16.21 12.59
C LYS A 66 -3.00 -16.35 11.78
N GLY A 67 -2.90 -16.53 10.46
CA GLY A 67 -4.05 -16.67 9.59
C GLY A 67 -4.92 -15.40 9.65
N VAL A 68 -6.18 -15.54 10.04
CA VAL A 68 -7.15 -14.43 10.17
C VAL A 68 -7.15 -13.77 11.55
N TYR A 69 -6.34 -14.29 12.49
CA TYR A 69 -6.35 -13.86 13.87
C TYR A 69 -5.13 -13.06 14.26
N VAL A 70 -5.35 -12.12 15.18
CA VAL A 70 -4.29 -11.41 15.91
C VAL A 70 -4.55 -11.47 17.41
N TRP A 71 -3.51 -11.32 18.21
CA TRP A 71 -3.59 -11.32 19.68
C TRP A 71 -2.89 -10.08 20.22
N ASP A 72 -3.50 -9.48 21.24
CA ASP A 72 -2.85 -8.43 22.01
C ASP A 72 -1.87 -8.98 23.06
N VAL A 73 -1.16 -8.09 23.72
CA VAL A 73 -0.18 -8.42 24.75
C VAL A 73 -0.80 -8.99 26.02
N GLU A 74 -2.10 -8.84 26.24
CA GLU A 74 -2.88 -9.46 27.30
C GLU A 74 -3.38 -10.87 26.90
N GLY A 75 -3.09 -11.31 25.67
CA GLY A 75 -3.47 -12.63 25.14
C GLY A 75 -4.89 -12.71 24.60
N ARG A 76 -5.60 -11.61 24.48
CA ARG A 76 -6.94 -11.58 23.90
C ARG A 76 -6.84 -11.74 22.37
N LYS A 77 -7.66 -12.63 21.82
CA LYS A 77 -7.74 -12.96 20.40
C LYS A 77 -8.78 -12.08 19.68
N TYR A 78 -8.45 -11.65 18.46
CA TYR A 78 -9.33 -10.88 17.58
C TYR A 78 -9.30 -11.43 16.17
N PHE A 79 -10.41 -11.30 15.44
CA PHE A 79 -10.41 -11.33 13.99
C PHE A 79 -9.82 -10.02 13.44
N ASP A 80 -8.91 -10.12 12.46
CA ASP A 80 -8.37 -8.95 11.76
C ASP A 80 -9.22 -8.62 10.54
N PHE A 81 -9.97 -7.54 10.58
CA PHE A 81 -10.78 -7.05 9.46
C PHE A 81 -10.19 -5.82 8.77
N LEU A 82 -8.90 -5.52 9.01
CA LEU A 82 -8.14 -4.51 8.32
C LEU A 82 -7.09 -5.11 7.37
N SER A 83 -6.48 -6.25 7.74
CA SER A 83 -5.41 -6.95 6.99
C SER A 83 -4.26 -6.01 6.59
N ALA A 84 -3.88 -5.09 7.48
CA ALA A 84 -2.90 -4.04 7.19
C ALA A 84 -3.19 -3.35 5.83
N TYR A 85 -4.44 -2.97 5.59
CA TYR A 85 -4.91 -2.36 4.34
C TYR A 85 -4.71 -3.24 3.10
N SER A 86 -5.01 -4.53 3.22
CA SER A 86 -4.84 -5.57 2.18
C SER A 86 -3.37 -5.98 1.94
N ALA A 87 -2.49 -5.84 2.93
CA ALA A 87 -1.11 -6.33 2.82
C ALA A 87 -0.97 -7.81 3.25
N VAL A 88 -1.86 -8.32 4.11
CA VAL A 88 -1.83 -9.70 4.60
C VAL A 88 -2.97 -10.55 4.00
N ASN A 89 -3.16 -10.48 2.68
CA ASN A 89 -4.16 -11.27 1.97
C ASN A 89 -4.02 -12.77 2.25
N GLN A 90 -2.80 -13.28 2.28
CA GLN A 90 -2.45 -14.67 2.52
C GLN A 90 -2.56 -15.09 4.01
N GLY A 91 -3.02 -14.17 4.88
CA GLY A 91 -3.07 -14.37 6.31
C GLY A 91 -1.75 -14.05 7.02
N HIS A 92 -1.86 -13.76 8.32
CA HIS A 92 -0.70 -13.46 9.14
C HIS A 92 0.26 -14.64 9.23
N CYS A 93 1.54 -14.38 9.02
CA CYS A 93 2.65 -15.34 9.21
C CYS A 93 2.43 -16.65 8.41
N HIS A 94 2.03 -16.56 7.15
CA HIS A 94 1.79 -17.74 6.32
C HIS A 94 3.05 -18.63 6.23
N PRO A 95 2.98 -19.95 6.55
CA PRO A 95 4.16 -20.81 6.72
C PRO A 95 5.06 -20.86 5.48
N LYS A 96 4.48 -20.99 4.27
CA LYS A 96 5.24 -21.02 3.00
C LYS A 96 6.08 -19.73 2.82
N ILE A 97 5.48 -18.57 3.07
CA ILE A 97 6.13 -17.27 2.91
C ILE A 97 7.19 -17.04 4.00
N VAL A 98 6.89 -17.38 5.25
CA VAL A 98 7.86 -17.31 6.37
C VAL A 98 9.07 -18.21 6.13
N ASN A 99 8.87 -19.42 5.59
CA ASN A 99 9.96 -20.33 5.27
C ASN A 99 10.83 -19.81 4.12
N ALA A 100 10.22 -19.20 3.09
CA ALA A 100 10.95 -18.55 2.00
C ALA A 100 11.85 -17.42 2.52
N LEU A 101 11.31 -16.57 3.42
CA LEU A 101 12.07 -15.51 4.08
C LEU A 101 13.26 -16.08 4.86
N LYS A 102 13.04 -17.08 5.71
CA LYS A 102 14.11 -17.70 6.53
C LYS A 102 15.23 -18.27 5.65
N ALA A 103 14.88 -19.08 4.67
CA ALA A 103 15.86 -19.71 3.78
C ALA A 103 16.69 -18.68 3.00
N GLN A 104 16.04 -17.64 2.45
CA GLN A 104 16.75 -16.63 1.68
C GLN A 104 17.59 -15.69 2.54
N SER A 105 17.14 -15.38 3.77
CA SER A 105 17.89 -14.51 4.68
C SER A 105 19.24 -15.10 5.13
N GLU A 106 19.36 -16.41 5.12
CA GLU A 106 20.60 -17.11 5.43
C GLU A 106 21.54 -17.24 4.22
N LYS A 107 21.04 -16.96 2.99
CA LYS A 107 21.80 -17.12 1.76
C LYS A 107 22.35 -15.79 1.22
N LEU A 108 21.47 -14.85 0.89
CA LEU A 108 21.81 -13.55 0.33
C LEU A 108 20.62 -12.61 0.41
N THR A 109 20.76 -11.44 1.05
CA THR A 109 19.64 -10.51 1.26
C THR A 109 19.66 -9.32 0.31
N LEU A 110 20.85 -8.75 0.00
CA LEU A 110 20.97 -7.52 -0.77
C LEU A 110 22.29 -7.51 -1.56
N THR A 111 22.22 -7.15 -2.86
CA THR A 111 23.39 -6.89 -3.72
C THR A 111 23.33 -5.52 -4.37
N SER A 112 22.25 -4.76 -4.19
CA SER A 112 21.84 -3.68 -5.09
C SER A 112 21.73 -4.13 -6.56
N ARG A 113 21.58 -3.20 -7.50
CA ARG A 113 21.59 -3.50 -8.95
C ARG A 113 23.00 -3.35 -9.58
N ALA A 114 24.04 -3.22 -8.73
CA ALA A 114 25.42 -3.21 -9.21
C ALA A 114 25.90 -4.60 -9.67
N PHE A 115 25.25 -5.65 -9.17
CA PHE A 115 25.57 -7.04 -9.50
C PHE A 115 24.29 -7.81 -9.86
N TYR A 116 24.45 -8.86 -10.65
CA TYR A 116 23.40 -9.87 -10.83
C TYR A 116 23.28 -10.75 -9.59
N ASN A 117 22.10 -11.35 -9.40
CA ASN A 117 21.88 -12.40 -8.42
C ASN A 117 20.98 -13.49 -9.02
N ASP A 118 20.90 -14.62 -8.37
CA ASP A 118 20.21 -15.82 -8.86
C ASP A 118 18.69 -15.81 -8.71
N VAL A 119 18.11 -14.80 -8.06
CA VAL A 119 16.67 -14.78 -7.74
C VAL A 119 15.90 -13.74 -8.55
N LEU A 120 16.52 -12.59 -8.85
CA LEU A 120 15.80 -11.50 -9.49
C LEU A 120 15.25 -11.87 -10.87
N GLY A 121 16.05 -12.49 -11.72
CA GLY A 121 15.60 -12.93 -13.05
C GLY A 121 14.49 -13.98 -12.98
N GLU A 122 14.53 -14.87 -11.99
CA GLU A 122 13.45 -15.84 -11.71
C GLU A 122 12.14 -15.13 -11.35
N TYR A 123 12.21 -14.13 -10.46
CA TYR A 123 11.08 -13.31 -10.09
C TYR A 123 10.52 -12.52 -11.28
N GLU A 124 11.39 -11.89 -12.06
CA GLU A 124 11.00 -11.11 -13.24
C GLU A 124 10.26 -12.01 -14.25
N GLU A 125 10.80 -13.18 -14.55
CA GLU A 125 10.16 -14.15 -15.43
C GLU A 125 8.81 -14.66 -14.90
N PHE A 126 8.76 -15.00 -13.61
CA PHE A 126 7.55 -15.51 -12.95
C PHE A 126 6.41 -14.47 -13.01
N VAL A 127 6.68 -13.24 -12.58
CA VAL A 127 5.68 -12.18 -12.48
C VAL A 127 5.22 -11.70 -13.87
N THR A 128 6.14 -11.55 -14.82
CA THR A 128 5.76 -11.14 -16.19
C THR A 128 4.89 -12.19 -16.88
N LYS A 129 5.16 -13.47 -16.69
CA LYS A 129 4.31 -14.55 -17.20
C LYS A 129 2.93 -14.58 -16.54
N MET A 130 2.88 -14.44 -15.21
CA MET A 130 1.63 -14.47 -14.44
C MET A 130 0.67 -13.36 -14.88
N PHE A 131 1.14 -12.15 -15.09
CA PHE A 131 0.32 -10.98 -15.41
C PHE A 131 0.32 -10.62 -16.90
N ASN A 132 1.00 -11.40 -17.75
CA ASN A 132 1.06 -11.20 -19.19
C ASN A 132 1.55 -9.81 -19.61
N TYR A 133 2.72 -9.40 -19.09
CA TYR A 133 3.46 -8.22 -19.50
C TYR A 133 4.89 -8.58 -19.92
N ASN A 134 5.53 -7.72 -20.73
CA ASN A 134 6.90 -8.01 -21.19
C ASN A 134 7.94 -7.76 -20.09
N LYS A 135 7.73 -6.77 -19.22
CA LYS A 135 8.72 -6.33 -18.23
C LYS A 135 8.09 -6.00 -16.87
N VAL A 136 8.91 -6.18 -15.85
CA VAL A 136 8.62 -5.73 -14.48
C VAL A 136 9.80 -4.92 -13.94
N LEU A 137 9.51 -3.83 -13.23
CA LEU A 137 10.49 -3.06 -12.47
C LEU A 137 10.10 -3.14 -10.99
N PRO A 138 10.84 -3.92 -10.19
CA PRO A 138 10.57 -4.07 -8.77
C PRO A 138 11.06 -2.85 -7.97
N MET A 139 10.23 -2.43 -7.03
CA MET A 139 10.49 -1.37 -6.04
C MET A 139 10.18 -1.90 -4.63
N ASN A 140 10.09 -1.03 -3.63
CA ASN A 140 9.87 -1.46 -2.24
C ASN A 140 8.46 -1.09 -1.74
N THR A 141 8.09 0.18 -1.79
CA THR A 141 6.79 0.66 -1.33
C THR A 141 5.86 0.94 -2.50
N GLY A 142 4.55 0.92 -2.25
CA GLY A 142 3.56 1.23 -3.28
C GLY A 142 3.76 2.61 -3.90
N VAL A 143 4.13 3.61 -3.09
CA VAL A 143 4.38 4.96 -3.61
C VAL A 143 5.59 5.01 -4.55
N GLU A 144 6.64 4.19 -4.31
CA GLU A 144 7.77 4.09 -5.25
C GLU A 144 7.33 3.51 -6.59
N ALA A 145 6.39 2.54 -6.59
CA ALA A 145 5.79 2.04 -7.82
C ALA A 145 5.00 3.13 -8.55
N GLY A 146 4.21 3.93 -7.83
CA GLY A 146 3.49 5.08 -8.37
C GLY A 146 4.42 6.15 -8.96
N GLU A 147 5.48 6.54 -8.25
CA GLU A 147 6.52 7.45 -8.73
C GLU A 147 7.21 6.91 -9.99
N THR A 148 7.51 5.61 -10.02
CA THR A 148 8.11 4.93 -11.16
C THR A 148 7.17 4.99 -12.37
N ALA A 149 5.89 4.71 -12.20
CA ALA A 149 4.89 4.77 -13.27
C ALA A 149 4.72 6.20 -13.82
N CYS A 150 4.70 7.21 -12.95
CA CYS A 150 4.68 8.61 -13.37
C CYS A 150 5.92 8.99 -14.18
N LYS A 151 7.11 8.52 -13.78
CA LYS A 151 8.35 8.75 -14.53
C LYS A 151 8.34 8.02 -15.88
N LEU A 152 7.89 6.76 -15.93
CA LEU A 152 7.72 6.00 -17.17
C LEU A 152 6.76 6.71 -18.13
N ALA A 153 5.59 7.12 -17.64
CA ALA A 153 4.59 7.82 -18.45
C ALA A 153 5.14 9.13 -19.05
N ARG A 154 5.83 9.95 -18.24
CA ARG A 154 6.46 11.18 -18.71
C ARG A 154 7.59 10.89 -19.72
N LYS A 155 8.42 9.89 -19.47
CA LYS A 155 9.52 9.51 -20.39
C LYS A 155 8.97 9.03 -21.72
N TRP A 156 7.98 8.12 -21.70
CA TRP A 156 7.28 7.64 -22.87
C TRP A 156 6.62 8.80 -23.65
N ALA A 157 5.98 9.71 -22.94
CA ALA A 157 5.33 10.87 -23.56
C ALA A 157 6.32 11.73 -24.37
N TYR A 158 7.53 11.92 -23.86
CA TYR A 158 8.57 12.72 -24.54
C TYR A 158 9.28 11.97 -25.66
N THR A 159 9.46 10.66 -25.52
CA THR A 159 10.30 9.87 -26.44
C THR A 159 9.51 9.10 -27.49
N VAL A 160 8.25 8.76 -27.20
CA VAL A 160 7.38 7.96 -28.09
C VAL A 160 6.19 8.78 -28.58
N LYS A 161 5.38 9.35 -27.68
CA LYS A 161 4.18 10.13 -28.07
C LYS A 161 4.53 11.47 -28.71
N GLY A 162 5.70 12.04 -28.43
CA GLY A 162 6.16 13.31 -29.02
C GLY A 162 5.66 14.57 -28.31
N ILE A 163 5.21 14.47 -27.07
CA ILE A 163 4.87 15.64 -26.26
C ILE A 163 6.13 16.50 -26.04
N PRO A 164 6.03 17.85 -26.16
CA PRO A 164 7.17 18.73 -25.93
C PRO A 164 7.74 18.53 -24.51
N LYS A 165 9.07 18.54 -24.38
CA LYS A 165 9.76 18.33 -23.09
C LYS A 165 9.17 19.20 -21.97
N TYR A 166 8.94 18.60 -20.81
CA TYR A 166 8.40 19.21 -19.59
C TYR A 166 6.95 19.69 -19.68
N LYS A 167 6.18 19.27 -20.72
CA LYS A 167 4.76 19.59 -20.88
C LYS A 167 3.82 18.43 -20.56
N ALA A 168 4.37 17.22 -20.36
CA ALA A 168 3.55 16.04 -20.10
C ALA A 168 2.74 16.18 -18.80
N LYS A 169 1.45 15.90 -18.91
CA LYS A 169 0.49 15.87 -17.81
C LYS A 169 0.10 14.43 -17.47
N ILE A 170 -0.24 14.20 -16.22
CA ILE A 170 -0.86 12.95 -15.76
C ILE A 170 -2.19 13.32 -15.10
N VAL A 171 -3.25 12.66 -15.52
CA VAL A 171 -4.60 12.83 -14.97
C VAL A 171 -4.82 11.81 -13.86
N PHE A 172 -5.42 12.24 -12.77
CA PHE A 172 -5.82 11.41 -11.63
C PHE A 172 -7.31 11.60 -11.33
N ALA A 173 -7.92 10.61 -10.69
CA ALA A 173 -9.27 10.74 -10.19
C ALA A 173 -9.29 11.38 -8.78
N ALA A 174 -10.25 12.24 -8.50
CA ALA A 174 -10.51 12.75 -7.16
C ALA A 174 -10.74 11.57 -6.18
N GLY A 175 -10.31 11.72 -4.94
CA GLY A 175 -10.36 10.65 -3.94
C GLY A 175 -9.24 9.60 -4.08
N ASN A 176 -8.28 9.79 -5.01
CA ASN A 176 -7.15 8.87 -5.16
C ASN A 176 -6.26 8.83 -3.92
N PHE A 177 -5.63 7.65 -3.71
CA PHE A 177 -4.58 7.48 -2.73
C PHE A 177 -3.52 6.52 -3.26
N TRP A 178 -2.32 7.03 -3.52
CA TRP A 178 -1.17 6.23 -3.95
C TRP A 178 0.10 6.48 -3.14
N GLY A 179 -0.02 7.20 -2.01
CA GLY A 179 1.07 7.42 -1.06
C GLY A 179 1.09 8.80 -0.41
N ARG A 180 2.19 9.10 0.27
CA ARG A 180 2.39 10.32 1.06
C ARG A 180 3.65 11.10 0.67
N THR A 181 4.27 10.83 -0.48
CA THR A 181 5.37 11.64 -1.03
C THR A 181 4.85 12.98 -1.54
N MET A 182 5.75 13.93 -1.76
CA MET A 182 5.39 15.25 -2.33
C MET A 182 4.65 15.10 -3.66
N SER A 183 5.05 14.14 -4.52
CA SER A 183 4.32 13.88 -5.76
C SER A 183 2.93 13.30 -5.49
N ALA A 184 2.83 12.30 -4.62
CA ALA A 184 1.55 11.64 -4.31
C ALA A 184 0.53 12.63 -3.74
N ILE A 185 0.93 13.47 -2.80
CA ILE A 185 0.02 14.48 -2.22
C ILE A 185 -0.33 15.59 -3.19
N SER A 186 0.46 15.80 -4.26
CA SER A 186 0.17 16.79 -5.30
C SER A 186 -1.06 16.45 -6.15
N SER A 187 -1.50 15.20 -6.15
CA SER A 187 -2.75 14.74 -6.78
C SER A 187 -3.85 14.42 -5.77
N SER A 188 -3.62 14.65 -4.47
CA SER A 188 -4.62 14.34 -3.45
C SER A 188 -5.72 15.39 -3.38
N THR A 189 -6.95 14.93 -3.12
CA THR A 189 -8.10 15.77 -2.77
C THR A 189 -8.43 15.74 -1.29
N ASP A 190 -7.65 15.00 -0.48
CA ASP A 190 -7.79 14.95 0.98
C ASP A 190 -6.94 16.04 1.64
N PRO A 191 -7.54 17.09 2.24
CA PRO A 191 -6.80 18.16 2.90
C PRO A 191 -5.83 17.67 3.98
N SER A 192 -6.18 16.59 4.70
CA SER A 192 -5.30 16.00 5.71
C SER A 192 -3.98 15.47 5.14
N SER A 193 -3.93 15.23 3.84
CA SER A 193 -2.76 14.74 3.13
C SER A 193 -1.87 15.84 2.57
N TYR A 194 -2.44 16.99 2.14
CA TYR A 194 -1.70 18.00 1.39
C TYR A 194 -1.61 19.38 2.08
N ASP A 195 -2.52 19.70 3.02
CA ASP A 195 -2.53 21.03 3.63
C ASP A 195 -1.22 21.31 4.38
N GLY A 196 -0.62 22.47 4.08
CA GLY A 196 0.65 22.90 4.65
C GLY A 196 1.93 22.28 4.06
N PHE A 197 1.82 21.37 3.07
CA PHE A 197 2.97 20.67 2.47
C PHE A 197 3.38 21.16 1.07
N GLY A 198 2.76 22.21 0.53
CA GLY A 198 3.18 22.80 -0.75
C GLY A 198 4.59 23.43 -0.72
N PRO A 199 5.20 23.76 -1.90
CA PRO A 199 4.60 23.77 -3.24
C PRO A 199 4.44 22.38 -3.85
N PHE A 200 3.43 22.20 -4.71
CA PHE A 200 3.07 20.93 -5.27
C PHE A 200 3.72 20.64 -6.63
N MET A 201 3.80 19.35 -7.00
CA MET A 201 4.33 18.88 -8.27
C MET A 201 3.47 19.40 -9.43
N PRO A 202 4.05 20.07 -10.45
CA PRO A 202 3.31 20.51 -11.62
C PRO A 202 2.98 19.36 -12.60
N GLY A 203 1.97 19.59 -13.44
CA GLY A 203 1.59 18.65 -14.49
C GLY A 203 0.70 17.50 -14.02
N PHE A 204 0.07 17.62 -12.85
CA PHE A 204 -1.00 16.74 -12.39
C PHE A 204 -2.34 17.45 -12.55
N GLU A 205 -3.34 16.70 -13.03
CA GLU A 205 -4.69 17.20 -13.27
C GLU A 205 -5.69 16.24 -12.60
N LEU A 206 -6.74 16.79 -12.00
CA LEU A 206 -7.74 16.03 -11.27
C LEU A 206 -9.09 16.09 -11.99
N ILE A 207 -9.74 14.93 -12.10
CA ILE A 207 -11.12 14.80 -12.58
C ILE A 207 -11.96 14.04 -11.54
N PRO A 208 -13.30 14.14 -11.57
CA PRO A 208 -14.13 13.28 -10.72
C PRO A 208 -13.89 11.78 -11.00
N TYR A 209 -13.95 10.95 -9.96
CA TYR A 209 -13.93 9.50 -10.12
C TYR A 209 -15.24 9.00 -10.73
N ASN A 210 -15.19 7.93 -11.53
CA ASN A 210 -16.36 7.34 -12.18
C ASN A 210 -17.10 8.30 -13.16
N ASP A 211 -16.36 9.25 -13.78
CA ASP A 211 -16.88 10.24 -14.72
C ASP A 211 -16.16 10.16 -16.07
N LEU A 212 -16.65 9.28 -16.97
CA LEU A 212 -16.08 9.12 -18.32
C LEU A 212 -16.16 10.40 -19.17
N PRO A 213 -17.25 11.21 -19.15
CA PRO A 213 -17.29 12.51 -19.81
C PRO A 213 -16.20 13.47 -19.33
N ALA A 214 -15.90 13.52 -18.03
CA ALA A 214 -14.81 14.34 -17.52
C ALA A 214 -13.45 13.83 -17.99
N LEU A 215 -13.25 12.50 -18.00
CA LEU A 215 -12.05 11.88 -18.54
C LEU A 215 -11.89 12.25 -20.03
N GLU A 216 -12.91 12.07 -20.85
CA GLU A 216 -12.83 12.39 -22.27
C GLU A 216 -12.44 13.86 -22.53
N ARG A 217 -13.00 14.80 -21.76
CA ARG A 217 -12.61 16.21 -21.85
C ARG A 217 -11.14 16.43 -21.50
N ALA A 218 -10.66 15.83 -20.43
CA ALA A 218 -9.26 15.95 -20.01
C ALA A 218 -8.30 15.36 -21.06
N LEU A 219 -8.65 14.23 -21.67
CA LEU A 219 -7.82 13.55 -22.66
C LEU A 219 -7.76 14.27 -24.02
N GLN A 220 -8.58 15.30 -24.26
CA GLN A 220 -8.47 16.17 -25.46
C GLN A 220 -7.20 17.04 -25.44
N ASP A 221 -6.59 17.29 -24.26
CA ASP A 221 -5.29 17.96 -24.19
C ASP A 221 -4.19 17.02 -24.73
N PRO A 222 -3.52 17.38 -25.84
CA PRO A 222 -2.49 16.55 -26.45
C PRO A 222 -1.27 16.33 -25.53
N ASN A 223 -1.13 17.09 -24.45
CA ASN A 223 -0.05 16.95 -23.48
C ASN A 223 -0.34 15.92 -22.38
N VAL A 224 -1.50 15.29 -22.37
CA VAL A 224 -1.80 14.22 -21.41
C VAL A 224 -1.03 12.95 -21.80
N ALA A 225 -0.18 12.50 -20.88
CA ALA A 225 0.65 11.28 -21.03
C ALA A 225 -0.08 10.04 -20.54
N ALA A 226 -0.76 10.14 -19.39
CA ALA A 226 -1.38 9.02 -18.72
C ALA A 226 -2.61 9.44 -17.90
N PHE A 227 -3.50 8.47 -17.69
CA PHE A 227 -4.51 8.49 -16.64
C PHE A 227 -4.19 7.40 -15.64
N MET A 228 -4.00 7.77 -14.36
CA MET A 228 -3.73 6.85 -13.26
C MET A 228 -4.93 6.78 -12.34
N VAL A 229 -5.43 5.56 -12.09
CA VAL A 229 -6.65 5.34 -11.30
C VAL A 229 -6.61 4.01 -10.55
N GLU A 230 -7.16 4.00 -9.33
CA GLU A 230 -7.49 2.76 -8.61
C GLU A 230 -8.76 2.15 -9.23
N PRO A 231 -8.78 0.86 -9.60
CA PRO A 231 -10.00 0.20 -10.10
C PRO A 231 -11.17 0.26 -9.12
N ILE A 232 -10.89 0.22 -7.82
CA ILE A 232 -11.79 0.53 -6.72
C ILE A 232 -11.00 1.40 -5.76
N GLN A 233 -11.49 2.58 -5.44
CA GLN A 233 -10.80 3.46 -4.50
C GLN A 233 -10.91 2.91 -3.07
N GLY A 234 -9.78 2.45 -2.53
CA GLY A 234 -9.75 1.80 -1.23
C GLY A 234 -9.79 2.79 -0.07
N GLU A 235 -8.87 3.75 -0.05
CA GLU A 235 -8.73 4.73 1.04
C GLU A 235 -9.93 5.68 1.10
N ALA A 236 -10.49 6.07 -0.04
CA ALA A 236 -11.72 6.87 -0.11
C ALA A 236 -12.97 6.17 0.47
N GLY A 237 -12.84 4.93 0.97
CA GLY A 237 -13.91 4.18 1.62
C GLY A 237 -14.55 3.11 0.76
N VAL A 238 -13.77 2.39 0.00
CA VAL A 238 -14.19 1.30 -0.90
C VAL A 238 -15.24 1.78 -1.91
N VAL A 239 -14.85 2.78 -2.69
CA VAL A 239 -15.72 3.34 -3.74
C VAL A 239 -15.61 2.47 -4.99
N VAL A 240 -16.65 1.68 -5.25
CA VAL A 240 -16.76 0.80 -6.41
C VAL A 240 -17.37 1.60 -7.57
N PRO A 241 -16.73 1.67 -8.74
CA PRO A 241 -17.28 2.40 -9.88
C PRO A 241 -18.46 1.66 -10.52
N ASP A 242 -19.19 2.35 -11.37
CA ASP A 242 -20.25 1.76 -12.17
C ASP A 242 -19.70 0.71 -13.14
N LYS A 243 -20.53 -0.26 -13.46
CA LYS A 243 -20.17 -1.29 -14.45
C LYS A 243 -19.86 -0.66 -15.80
N GLY A 244 -18.74 -1.02 -16.39
CA GLY A 244 -18.27 -0.49 -17.69
C GLY A 244 -17.39 0.74 -17.56
N TYR A 245 -17.13 1.24 -16.34
CA TYR A 245 -16.25 2.38 -16.15
C TYR A 245 -14.81 2.09 -16.62
N LEU A 246 -14.23 0.97 -16.18
CA LEU A 246 -12.84 0.63 -16.55
C LEU A 246 -12.72 0.30 -18.05
N THR A 247 -13.74 -0.31 -18.63
CA THR A 247 -13.84 -0.50 -20.10
C THR A 247 -13.84 0.84 -20.82
N GLY A 248 -14.67 1.79 -20.37
CA GLY A 248 -14.69 3.14 -20.94
C GLY A 248 -13.37 3.90 -20.76
N VAL A 249 -12.69 3.73 -19.61
CA VAL A 249 -11.34 4.27 -19.38
C VAL A 249 -10.37 3.73 -20.42
N ARG A 250 -10.36 2.39 -20.64
CA ARG A 250 -9.48 1.77 -21.64
C ARG A 250 -9.73 2.32 -23.04
N ASP A 251 -11.01 2.39 -23.44
CA ASP A 251 -11.41 2.87 -24.77
C ASP A 251 -10.97 4.33 -25.00
N LEU A 252 -11.22 5.20 -24.03
CA LEU A 252 -10.83 6.60 -24.09
C LEU A 252 -9.30 6.78 -24.12
N CYS A 253 -8.57 6.07 -23.28
CA CYS A 253 -7.11 6.11 -23.28
C CYS A 253 -6.53 5.64 -24.62
N THR A 254 -7.09 4.57 -25.20
CA THR A 254 -6.70 4.08 -26.54
C THR A 254 -7.00 5.10 -27.62
N LYS A 255 -8.21 5.68 -27.63
CA LYS A 255 -8.65 6.70 -28.59
C LYS A 255 -7.73 7.92 -28.62
N HIS A 256 -7.25 8.37 -27.47
CA HIS A 256 -6.44 9.57 -27.32
C HIS A 256 -4.93 9.30 -27.23
N ASN A 257 -4.50 8.05 -27.43
CA ASN A 257 -3.09 7.62 -27.24
C ASN A 257 -2.52 8.08 -25.90
N VAL A 258 -3.22 7.72 -24.80
CA VAL A 258 -2.86 8.02 -23.41
C VAL A 258 -2.67 6.70 -22.68
N LEU A 259 -1.63 6.60 -21.85
CA LEU A 259 -1.38 5.39 -21.07
C LEU A 259 -2.44 5.25 -19.96
N PHE A 260 -3.04 4.07 -19.88
CA PHE A 260 -3.88 3.68 -18.74
C PHE A 260 -3.02 3.00 -17.68
N ILE A 261 -2.89 3.61 -16.50
CA ILE A 261 -2.17 3.08 -15.34
C ILE A 261 -3.21 2.65 -14.30
N ALA A 262 -3.29 1.35 -14.02
CA ALA A 262 -4.14 0.84 -12.95
C ALA A 262 -3.32 0.67 -11.66
N ASP A 263 -3.73 1.37 -10.62
CA ASP A 263 -3.18 1.18 -9.28
C ASP A 263 -3.89 0.00 -8.59
N GLU A 264 -3.31 -1.18 -8.73
CA GLU A 264 -3.78 -2.44 -8.14
C GLU A 264 -3.10 -2.76 -6.80
N ILE A 265 -2.41 -1.80 -6.20
CA ILE A 265 -1.68 -2.00 -4.94
C ILE A 265 -2.60 -2.50 -3.82
N GLN A 266 -3.82 -1.95 -3.74
CA GLN A 266 -4.80 -2.40 -2.74
C GLN A 266 -5.83 -3.39 -3.29
N THR A 267 -6.21 -3.25 -4.55
CA THR A 267 -7.31 -3.99 -5.18
C THR A 267 -6.88 -5.30 -5.78
N GLY A 268 -5.62 -5.42 -6.19
CA GLY A 268 -5.06 -6.61 -6.82
C GLY A 268 -4.80 -7.78 -5.86
N LEU A 269 -4.17 -8.79 -6.40
CA LEU A 269 -3.71 -9.97 -5.68
C LEU A 269 -4.85 -10.65 -4.91
N ALA A 270 -5.92 -10.95 -5.65
CA ALA A 270 -7.11 -11.68 -5.23
C ALA A 270 -8.08 -10.93 -4.31
N ARG A 271 -7.74 -9.73 -3.81
CA ARG A 271 -8.56 -9.00 -2.83
C ARG A 271 -10.02 -8.82 -3.23
N THR A 272 -10.27 -8.55 -4.53
CA THR A 272 -11.64 -8.26 -5.03
C THR A 272 -12.36 -9.47 -5.60
N GLY A 273 -11.78 -10.68 -5.51
CA GLY A 273 -12.36 -11.90 -6.06
C GLY A 273 -11.85 -12.27 -7.46
N LYS A 274 -10.90 -11.52 -7.99
CA LYS A 274 -10.12 -11.79 -9.20
C LYS A 274 -8.65 -11.51 -8.90
N MET A 275 -7.72 -12.03 -9.72
CA MET A 275 -6.30 -11.77 -9.54
C MET A 275 -6.00 -10.27 -9.56
N LEU A 276 -6.55 -9.54 -10.53
CA LEU A 276 -6.57 -8.08 -10.60
C LEU A 276 -8.02 -7.57 -10.60
N ALA A 277 -8.27 -6.39 -10.05
CA ALA A 277 -9.61 -5.83 -10.07
C ALA A 277 -10.07 -5.43 -11.50
N VAL A 278 -9.15 -5.06 -12.37
CA VAL A 278 -9.44 -4.80 -13.80
C VAL A 278 -9.98 -6.03 -14.54
N ASP A 279 -9.71 -7.25 -14.04
CA ASP A 279 -10.21 -8.50 -14.64
C ASP A 279 -11.73 -8.66 -14.51
N HIS A 280 -12.38 -7.89 -13.64
CA HIS A 280 -13.85 -7.89 -13.54
C HIS A 280 -14.52 -7.35 -14.82
N GLU A 281 -13.81 -6.53 -15.59
CA GLU A 281 -14.27 -5.99 -16.88
C GLU A 281 -13.42 -6.47 -18.06
N ASN A 282 -12.52 -7.46 -17.86
CA ASN A 282 -11.59 -7.97 -18.86
C ASN A 282 -10.75 -6.85 -19.53
N VAL A 283 -10.32 -5.89 -18.74
CA VAL A 283 -9.52 -4.75 -19.19
C VAL A 283 -8.04 -5.02 -18.95
N ARG A 284 -7.20 -4.70 -19.94
CA ARG A 284 -5.74 -4.72 -19.80
C ARG A 284 -5.20 -3.29 -19.81
N PRO A 285 -4.75 -2.75 -18.66
CA PRO A 285 -4.04 -1.47 -18.59
C PRO A 285 -2.70 -1.52 -19.33
N ASP A 286 -2.16 -0.36 -19.66
CA ASP A 286 -0.79 -0.25 -20.20
C ASP A 286 0.25 -0.48 -19.10
N LEU A 287 -0.04 -0.02 -17.88
CA LEU A 287 0.78 -0.29 -16.69
C LEU A 287 -0.12 -0.78 -15.55
N ILE A 288 0.38 -1.74 -14.79
CA ILE A 288 -0.19 -2.09 -13.48
C ILE A 288 0.82 -1.87 -12.36
N LEU A 289 0.33 -1.40 -11.22
CA LEU A 289 1.10 -1.25 -10.00
C LEU A 289 0.69 -2.35 -9.02
N LEU A 290 1.67 -3.07 -8.49
CA LEU A 290 1.48 -4.09 -7.46
C LEU A 290 2.25 -3.71 -6.20
N GLY A 291 1.73 -4.10 -5.04
CA GLY A 291 2.35 -3.85 -3.74
C GLY A 291 1.62 -4.59 -2.64
N LYS A 292 1.67 -4.07 -1.41
CA LYS A 292 0.96 -4.65 -0.25
C LYS A 292 1.06 -6.18 -0.17
N ALA A 293 0.03 -6.92 -0.61
CA ALA A 293 -0.02 -8.38 -0.57
C ALA A 293 1.01 -9.09 -1.47
N LEU A 294 1.78 -8.35 -2.28
CA LEU A 294 2.86 -8.92 -3.09
C LEU A 294 3.92 -9.62 -2.24
N SER A 295 4.01 -9.30 -0.96
CA SER A 295 4.89 -9.96 0.01
C SER A 295 4.17 -10.80 1.07
N GLY A 296 2.84 -10.89 1.01
CA GLY A 296 2.06 -11.52 2.07
C GLY A 296 2.23 -10.87 3.44
N GLY A 297 2.60 -9.57 3.47
CA GLY A 297 2.76 -8.79 4.70
C GLY A 297 4.09 -8.99 5.43
N LEU A 298 5.06 -9.72 4.85
CA LEU A 298 6.33 -10.01 5.53
C LEU A 298 7.45 -9.01 5.21
N TYR A 299 7.42 -8.37 4.05
CA TYR A 299 8.50 -7.48 3.59
C TYR A 299 7.97 -6.41 2.64
N PRO A 300 8.51 -5.18 2.63
CA PRO A 300 8.10 -4.17 1.66
C PRO A 300 8.51 -4.58 0.24
N VAL A 301 7.54 -4.84 -0.63
CA VAL A 301 7.73 -5.16 -2.04
C VAL A 301 6.66 -4.49 -2.87
N SER A 302 7.05 -3.87 -3.96
CA SER A 302 6.16 -3.36 -5.00
C SER A 302 6.75 -3.57 -6.39
N ALA A 303 5.94 -3.41 -7.41
CA ALA A 303 6.37 -3.56 -8.78
C ALA A 303 5.53 -2.72 -9.75
N VAL A 304 6.14 -2.32 -10.85
CA VAL A 304 5.47 -1.78 -12.03
C VAL A 304 5.65 -2.77 -13.16
N LEU A 305 4.56 -3.18 -13.79
CA LEU A 305 4.57 -4.03 -14.98
C LEU A 305 4.06 -3.24 -16.18
N CYS A 306 4.72 -3.35 -17.31
CA CYS A 306 4.28 -2.84 -18.60
C CYS A 306 5.04 -3.51 -19.74
N ASP A 307 4.65 -3.18 -20.98
CA ASP A 307 5.30 -3.73 -22.15
C ASP A 307 6.58 -2.95 -22.52
N ASP A 308 7.38 -3.53 -23.43
CA ASP A 308 8.70 -3.03 -23.84
C ASP A 308 8.67 -1.58 -24.30
N GLU A 309 7.63 -1.18 -25.04
CA GLU A 309 7.49 0.18 -25.58
C GLU A 309 7.51 1.26 -24.49
N VAL A 310 6.97 0.95 -23.33
CA VAL A 310 6.94 1.87 -22.16
C VAL A 310 8.17 1.66 -21.30
N MET A 311 8.44 0.41 -20.87
CA MET A 311 9.49 0.12 -19.91
C MET A 311 10.87 0.49 -20.42
N LEU A 312 11.17 0.21 -21.69
CA LEU A 312 12.50 0.43 -22.27
C LEU A 312 12.78 1.89 -22.66
N THR A 313 11.86 2.82 -22.34
CA THR A 313 12.12 4.27 -22.44
C THR A 313 13.12 4.73 -21.38
N ILE A 314 13.12 4.12 -20.18
CA ILE A 314 14.12 4.36 -19.13
C ILE A 314 15.41 3.62 -19.50
N LYS A 315 16.52 4.36 -19.52
CA LYS A 315 17.85 3.84 -19.85
C LYS A 315 18.67 3.58 -18.57
N PRO A 316 19.73 2.77 -18.65
CA PRO A 316 20.63 2.51 -17.53
C PRO A 316 21.09 3.82 -16.86
N GLY A 317 20.97 3.87 -15.52
CA GLY A 317 21.34 5.03 -14.71
C GLY A 317 20.27 6.12 -14.54
N GLU A 318 19.14 6.05 -15.25
CA GLU A 318 18.09 7.08 -15.17
C GLU A 318 17.07 6.85 -14.03
N HIS A 319 16.96 5.64 -13.54
CA HIS A 319 16.04 5.27 -12.44
C HIS A 319 16.54 4.03 -11.70
N GLY A 320 16.23 3.92 -10.42
CA GLY A 320 16.61 2.76 -9.62
C GLY A 320 16.28 2.90 -8.14
N SER A 321 16.62 1.86 -7.40
CA SER A 321 16.50 1.75 -5.95
C SER A 321 17.61 0.86 -5.42
N THR A 322 18.13 1.18 -4.22
CA THR A 322 19.12 0.33 -3.55
C THR A 322 18.54 -1.04 -3.20
N TYR A 323 17.28 -1.06 -2.76
CA TYR A 323 16.62 -2.28 -2.28
C TYR A 323 15.66 -2.90 -3.29
N GLY A 324 15.16 -2.15 -4.28
CA GLY A 324 14.24 -2.68 -5.28
C GLY A 324 14.80 -3.90 -6.02
N GLY A 325 14.08 -5.02 -5.99
CA GLY A 325 14.48 -6.29 -6.59
C GLY A 325 15.59 -7.04 -5.83
N ASN A 326 15.73 -6.79 -4.52
CA ASN A 326 16.66 -7.56 -3.71
C ASN A 326 16.24 -9.05 -3.61
N PRO A 327 17.21 -9.98 -3.45
CA PRO A 327 16.91 -11.42 -3.46
C PRO A 327 15.88 -11.85 -2.43
N LEU A 328 15.90 -11.24 -1.23
CA LEU A 328 14.96 -11.58 -0.17
C LEU A 328 13.53 -11.19 -0.56
N ALA A 329 13.33 -9.96 -1.05
CA ALA A 329 12.05 -9.46 -1.53
C ALA A 329 11.49 -10.31 -2.67
N CYS A 330 12.33 -10.66 -3.65
CA CYS A 330 11.94 -11.47 -4.81
C CYS A 330 11.48 -12.87 -4.40
N ARG A 331 12.21 -13.54 -3.53
CA ARG A 331 11.88 -14.90 -3.04
C ARG A 331 10.57 -14.90 -2.24
N ILE A 332 10.38 -13.88 -1.38
CA ILE A 332 9.14 -13.71 -0.61
C ILE A 332 7.95 -13.46 -1.56
N ALA A 333 8.12 -12.60 -2.57
CA ALA A 333 7.05 -12.27 -3.51
C ALA A 333 6.62 -13.51 -4.35
N ILE A 334 7.57 -14.31 -4.84
CA ILE A 334 7.24 -15.57 -5.53
C ILE A 334 6.39 -16.45 -4.62
N ALA A 335 6.85 -16.73 -3.38
CA ALA A 335 6.11 -17.56 -2.44
C ALA A 335 4.73 -17.00 -2.09
N ALA A 336 4.59 -15.68 -2.01
CA ALA A 336 3.32 -15.01 -1.71
C ALA A 336 2.32 -15.13 -2.87
N LEU A 337 2.78 -15.02 -4.11
CA LEU A 337 1.96 -15.19 -5.30
C LEU A 337 1.54 -16.65 -5.50
N GLU A 338 2.46 -17.60 -5.30
CA GLU A 338 2.13 -19.03 -5.32
C GLU A 338 1.05 -19.41 -4.29
N VAL A 339 1.07 -18.82 -3.09
CA VAL A 339 0.00 -19.06 -2.09
C VAL A 339 -1.36 -18.58 -2.60
N ILE A 340 -1.41 -17.45 -3.31
CA ILE A 340 -2.68 -16.95 -3.86
C ILE A 340 -3.26 -17.95 -4.88
N GLU A 341 -2.43 -18.55 -5.72
CA GLU A 341 -2.85 -19.54 -6.70
C GLU A 341 -3.15 -20.90 -6.06
N ASP A 342 -2.22 -21.43 -5.27
CA ASP A 342 -2.32 -22.77 -4.66
C ASP A 342 -3.55 -22.92 -3.76
N GLU A 343 -3.95 -21.86 -3.06
CA GLU A 343 -5.08 -21.85 -2.13
C GLU A 343 -6.36 -21.24 -2.75
N ASP A 344 -6.37 -20.93 -4.06
CA ASP A 344 -7.51 -20.36 -4.81
C ASP A 344 -8.15 -19.15 -4.09
N LEU A 345 -7.29 -18.24 -3.58
CA LEU A 345 -7.72 -17.14 -2.71
C LEU A 345 -8.65 -16.15 -3.41
N ALA A 346 -8.58 -16.02 -4.74
CA ALA A 346 -9.49 -15.18 -5.51
C ALA A 346 -10.93 -15.69 -5.43
N LYS A 347 -11.12 -16.98 -5.65
CA LYS A 347 -12.45 -17.62 -5.56
C LYS A 347 -12.98 -17.59 -4.13
N ASN A 348 -12.13 -17.85 -3.14
CA ASN A 348 -12.50 -17.74 -1.73
C ASN A 348 -12.96 -16.32 -1.38
N ALA A 349 -12.22 -15.29 -1.83
CA ALA A 349 -12.56 -13.89 -1.61
C ALA A 349 -13.92 -13.51 -2.23
N GLU A 350 -14.24 -14.04 -3.41
CA GLU A 350 -15.53 -13.81 -4.06
C GLU A 350 -16.67 -14.44 -3.25
N ILE A 351 -16.54 -15.71 -2.86
CA ILE A 351 -17.57 -16.45 -2.11
C ILE A 351 -17.79 -15.82 -0.74
N MET A 352 -16.74 -15.65 0.05
CA MET A 352 -16.83 -15.11 1.41
C MET A 352 -17.31 -13.66 1.42
N GLY A 353 -16.86 -12.86 0.44
CA GLY A 353 -17.30 -11.49 0.28
C GLY A 353 -18.79 -11.37 -0.07
N ASN A 354 -19.33 -12.27 -0.89
CA ASN A 354 -20.75 -12.32 -1.20
C ASN A 354 -21.57 -12.69 0.05
N ILE A 355 -21.12 -13.69 0.83
CA ILE A 355 -21.78 -14.06 2.10
C ILE A 355 -21.81 -12.84 3.02
N LEU A 356 -20.66 -12.22 3.26
CA LEU A 356 -20.53 -11.05 4.15
C LEU A 356 -21.49 -9.93 3.75
N ARG A 357 -21.45 -9.47 2.49
CA ARG A 357 -22.31 -8.36 2.03
C ARG A 357 -23.79 -8.71 2.10
N ASN A 358 -24.18 -9.90 1.65
CA ASN A 358 -25.58 -10.31 1.63
C ASN A 358 -26.18 -10.37 3.04
N GLU A 359 -25.40 -10.81 4.03
CA GLU A 359 -25.89 -10.84 5.42
C GLU A 359 -25.88 -9.44 6.03
N LEU A 360 -24.85 -8.62 5.80
CA LEU A 360 -24.81 -7.25 6.33
C LEU A 360 -25.94 -6.36 5.77
N MET A 361 -26.35 -6.56 4.50
CA MET A 361 -27.51 -5.85 3.93
C MET A 361 -28.84 -6.21 4.59
N LYS A 362 -28.92 -7.34 5.28
CA LYS A 362 -30.11 -7.76 6.04
C LYS A 362 -30.13 -7.25 7.47
N THR A 363 -29.08 -6.55 7.93
CA THR A 363 -29.00 -6.05 9.30
C THR A 363 -30.14 -5.06 9.55
N PRO A 364 -31.07 -5.34 10.48
CA PRO A 364 -32.25 -4.47 10.75
C PRO A 364 -31.81 -3.28 11.62
N SER A 365 -31.07 -2.33 11.03
CA SER A 365 -30.54 -1.18 11.76
C SER A 365 -30.53 0.08 10.91
N ASP A 366 -30.99 1.19 11.50
CA ASP A 366 -30.98 2.51 10.85
C ASP A 366 -29.60 3.18 10.82
N ILE A 367 -28.62 2.66 11.57
CA ILE A 367 -27.27 3.25 11.59
C ILE A 367 -26.40 2.80 10.42
N VAL A 368 -26.69 1.67 9.77
CA VAL A 368 -25.98 1.24 8.55
C VAL A 368 -26.73 1.76 7.33
N THR A 369 -26.18 2.76 6.67
CA THR A 369 -26.82 3.41 5.51
C THR A 369 -26.43 2.81 4.18
N CYS A 370 -25.27 2.14 4.11
CA CYS A 370 -24.76 1.52 2.89
C CYS A 370 -23.85 0.34 3.23
N VAL A 371 -23.97 -0.74 2.44
CA VAL A 371 -23.01 -1.85 2.38
C VAL A 371 -22.51 -1.95 0.95
N ARG A 372 -21.20 -1.87 0.74
CA ARG A 372 -20.61 -1.90 -0.61
C ARG A 372 -19.28 -2.64 -0.62
N GLY A 373 -18.84 -3.04 -1.81
CA GLY A 373 -17.55 -3.70 -1.99
C GLY A 373 -17.55 -4.75 -3.09
N LYS A 374 -16.40 -5.42 -3.24
CA LYS A 374 -16.17 -6.49 -4.21
C LYS A 374 -15.19 -7.50 -3.60
N GLY A 375 -15.49 -8.82 -3.74
CA GLY A 375 -14.71 -9.83 -3.02
C GLY A 375 -14.67 -9.56 -1.52
N LEU A 376 -13.49 -9.60 -0.93
CA LEU A 376 -13.26 -9.25 0.49
C LEU A 376 -12.69 -7.84 0.68
N LEU A 377 -12.94 -6.92 -0.24
CA LEU A 377 -12.76 -5.49 -0.06
C LEU A 377 -14.14 -4.84 0.13
N ASN A 378 -14.55 -4.63 1.38
CA ASN A 378 -15.90 -4.17 1.73
C ASN A 378 -15.88 -2.97 2.67
N ALA A 379 -16.97 -2.25 2.69
CA ALA A 379 -17.23 -1.18 3.65
C ALA A 379 -18.69 -1.12 4.04
N ILE A 380 -18.94 -0.66 5.26
CA ILE A 380 -20.24 -0.19 5.74
C ILE A 380 -20.14 1.30 6.04
N VAL A 381 -21.22 2.04 5.74
CA VAL A 381 -21.32 3.47 6.06
C VAL A 381 -22.23 3.62 7.26
N ILE A 382 -21.75 4.33 8.27
CA ILE A 382 -22.44 4.52 9.55
C ILE A 382 -23.09 5.90 9.57
N ARG A 383 -24.38 5.97 9.85
CA ARG A 383 -25.04 7.23 10.15
C ARG A 383 -24.58 7.75 11.50
N GLU A 384 -23.95 8.91 11.51
CA GLU A 384 -23.59 9.58 12.75
C GLU A 384 -24.83 10.06 13.50
N THR A 385 -24.85 9.78 14.79
CA THR A 385 -25.87 10.24 15.75
C THR A 385 -25.17 10.77 17.02
N LYS A 386 -25.93 11.31 17.97
CA LYS A 386 -25.36 11.75 19.25
C LYS A 386 -24.61 10.63 19.98
N ASP A 387 -25.10 9.40 19.87
CA ASP A 387 -24.60 8.26 20.64
C ASP A 387 -23.75 7.28 19.81
N CYS A 388 -23.77 7.39 18.46
CA CYS A 388 -23.11 6.48 17.54
C CYS A 388 -22.30 7.24 16.46
N ASP A 389 -21.05 6.86 16.28
CA ASP A 389 -20.17 7.19 15.16
C ASP A 389 -19.33 5.96 14.77
N ALA A 390 -18.65 6.01 13.64
CA ALA A 390 -17.87 4.85 13.17
C ALA A 390 -16.70 4.50 14.12
N TRP A 391 -16.14 5.46 14.83
CA TRP A 391 -15.08 5.19 15.82
C TRP A 391 -15.63 4.41 17.01
N LYS A 392 -16.77 4.81 17.58
CA LYS A 392 -17.44 4.09 18.68
C LYS A 392 -17.84 2.68 18.26
N VAL A 393 -18.33 2.50 17.02
CA VAL A 393 -18.62 1.17 16.47
C VAL A 393 -17.35 0.33 16.42
N CYS A 394 -16.22 0.85 15.94
CA CYS A 394 -14.96 0.12 15.90
C CYS A 394 -14.43 -0.23 17.30
N LEU A 395 -14.58 0.64 18.30
CA LEU A 395 -14.25 0.31 19.69
C LEU A 395 -15.11 -0.84 20.22
N ARG A 396 -16.39 -0.85 19.91
CA ARG A 396 -17.29 -1.94 20.34
C ARG A 396 -17.04 -3.24 19.57
N LEU A 397 -16.69 -3.17 18.27
CA LEU A 397 -16.23 -4.35 17.52
C LEU A 397 -14.99 -4.96 18.17
N ARG A 398 -13.99 -4.13 18.55
CA ARG A 398 -12.82 -4.57 19.32
C ARG A 398 -13.23 -5.29 20.60
N ASP A 399 -14.13 -4.70 21.36
CA ASP A 399 -14.60 -5.29 22.63
C ASP A 399 -15.35 -6.62 22.42
N ASN A 400 -15.91 -6.84 21.25
CA ASN A 400 -16.55 -8.09 20.82
C ASN A 400 -15.60 -9.05 20.08
N GLY A 401 -14.29 -8.71 19.91
CA GLY A 401 -13.28 -9.61 19.35
C GLY A 401 -13.03 -9.46 17.84
N LEU A 402 -13.37 -8.31 17.25
CA LEU A 402 -13.10 -8.02 15.84
C LEU A 402 -12.44 -6.64 15.70
N LEU A 403 -11.33 -6.56 14.96
CA LEU A 403 -10.62 -5.31 14.70
C LEU A 403 -10.93 -4.78 13.31
N ALA A 404 -11.58 -3.63 13.25
CA ALA A 404 -11.80 -2.85 12.04
C ALA A 404 -11.46 -1.38 12.33
N LYS A 405 -11.25 -0.57 11.29
CA LYS A 405 -10.88 0.84 11.48
C LYS A 405 -11.73 1.74 10.58
N PRO A 406 -12.22 2.90 11.10
CA PRO A 406 -12.95 3.85 10.28
C PRO A 406 -12.01 4.63 9.35
N THR A 407 -12.58 5.12 8.25
CA THR A 407 -11.97 6.09 7.33
C THR A 407 -13.00 7.18 7.02
N HIS A 408 -12.54 8.40 6.76
CA HIS A 408 -13.38 9.57 6.45
C HIS A 408 -14.57 9.81 7.41
N GLY A 409 -14.40 9.44 8.69
CA GLY A 409 -15.37 9.72 9.75
C GLY A 409 -16.49 8.68 9.91
N ASP A 410 -17.15 8.31 8.83
CA ASP A 410 -18.40 7.50 8.85
C ASP A 410 -18.27 6.12 8.19
N ILE A 411 -17.16 5.81 7.53
CA ILE A 411 -16.98 4.56 6.77
C ILE A 411 -16.12 3.58 7.56
N ILE A 412 -16.59 2.36 7.75
CA ILE A 412 -15.79 1.26 8.34
C ILE A 412 -15.43 0.27 7.23
N ARG A 413 -14.12 0.07 7.01
CA ARG A 413 -13.63 -0.95 6.07
C ARG A 413 -13.64 -2.32 6.71
N LEU A 414 -14.09 -3.32 5.94
CA LEU A 414 -14.19 -4.72 6.32
C LEU A 414 -13.44 -5.56 5.29
N ALA A 415 -12.17 -5.83 5.56
CA ALA A 415 -11.25 -6.48 4.64
C ALA A 415 -10.39 -7.53 5.35
N PRO A 416 -10.96 -8.68 5.77
CA PRO A 416 -10.22 -9.75 6.44
C PRO A 416 -9.19 -10.39 5.50
N PRO A 417 -8.19 -11.15 6.02
CA PRO A 417 -7.34 -12.00 5.19
C PRO A 417 -8.16 -12.97 4.33
N LEU A 418 -7.69 -13.23 3.11
CA LEU A 418 -8.43 -14.02 2.12
C LEU A 418 -8.51 -15.51 2.44
N VAL A 419 -7.75 -15.96 3.41
CA VAL A 419 -7.76 -17.35 3.93
C VAL A 419 -8.92 -17.61 4.90
N ILE A 420 -9.78 -16.61 5.15
CA ILE A 420 -10.94 -16.75 6.04
C ILE A 420 -11.92 -17.80 5.50
N LYS A 421 -12.43 -18.64 6.40
CA LYS A 421 -13.36 -19.71 6.09
C LYS A 421 -14.81 -19.30 6.32
N GLU A 422 -15.75 -20.14 5.83
CA GLU A 422 -17.18 -19.82 5.95
C GLU A 422 -17.67 -19.78 7.39
N ASP A 423 -17.24 -20.69 8.25
CA ASP A 423 -17.57 -20.68 9.67
C ASP A 423 -17.03 -19.43 10.38
N GLU A 424 -15.80 -19.05 10.07
CA GLU A 424 -15.17 -17.84 10.61
C GLU A 424 -15.88 -16.55 10.12
N ILE A 425 -16.24 -16.45 8.83
CA ILE A 425 -16.94 -15.26 8.32
C ILE A 425 -18.35 -15.14 8.92
N ARG A 426 -19.05 -16.27 9.17
CA ARG A 426 -20.34 -16.27 9.84
C ARG A 426 -20.24 -15.81 11.29
N GLU A 427 -19.24 -16.28 12.04
CA GLU A 427 -18.94 -15.77 13.38
C GLU A 427 -18.69 -14.25 13.36
N CYS A 428 -17.91 -13.76 12.41
CA CYS A 428 -17.66 -12.32 12.26
C CYS A 428 -18.94 -11.53 11.95
N ILE A 429 -19.83 -12.07 11.11
CA ILE A 429 -21.13 -11.46 10.81
C ILE A 429 -21.97 -11.35 12.09
N GLU A 430 -22.02 -12.37 12.93
CA GLU A 430 -22.71 -12.31 14.22
C GLU A 430 -22.13 -11.23 15.14
N ILE A 431 -20.80 -11.13 15.21
CA ILE A 431 -20.12 -10.07 15.97
C ILE A 431 -20.52 -8.69 15.45
N ILE A 432 -20.51 -8.49 14.14
CA ILE A 432 -20.88 -7.21 13.51
C ILE A 432 -22.36 -6.89 13.77
N HIS A 433 -23.26 -7.83 13.56
CA HIS A 433 -24.70 -7.66 13.83
C HIS A 433 -24.96 -7.29 15.29
N LYS A 434 -24.41 -8.08 16.23
CA LYS A 434 -24.51 -7.80 17.68
C LYS A 434 -24.01 -6.39 18.01
N THR A 435 -22.90 -5.99 17.40
CA THR A 435 -22.31 -4.67 17.63
C THR A 435 -23.20 -3.56 17.10
N ILE A 436 -23.67 -3.66 15.85
CA ILE A 436 -24.52 -2.66 15.21
C ILE A 436 -25.86 -2.51 15.96
N LEU A 437 -26.50 -3.62 16.33
CA LEU A 437 -27.78 -3.63 17.04
C LEU A 437 -27.69 -3.14 18.50
N SER A 438 -26.49 -2.88 19.01
CA SER A 438 -26.29 -2.34 20.37
C SER A 438 -26.24 -0.82 20.42
N PHE A 439 -26.39 -0.14 19.29
CA PHE A 439 -26.50 1.31 19.15
C PHE A 439 -27.92 1.72 18.80
#